data_cf2c0b79b8230d979ecf91ab870a4bf1
#
_entry.id   cf2c0b79b8230d979ecf91ab870a4bf1
#
_cell.length_a   1.000
_cell.length_b   1.000
_cell.length_c   1.000
_cell.angle_alpha   90.00
_cell.angle_beta   90.00
_cell.angle_gamma   90.00
#
_symmetry.space_group_name_H-M   'P 1'
#
loop_
_entity.id
_entity.type
_entity.pdbx_description
1 polymer ?
#
loop_
_entity_poly.entity_id
_entity_poly.type
_entity_poly.pdbx_seq_one_letter_code
_entity_poly.pdbx_strand_id
1 'polypeptide(L)'
;SVKNVLSSVPNAGKEITSILVLSPYAPLITKVELRNAFEKFVSLGVDVLKSVRHEKQHLFKEISQTIDELLLDTQGQKVVLNSQAFTFFKYELLARDRSDTTYIAPWVIPENMVEIETLQDWWVSEKLLQRKRIVFRVIGNKEVGMGHIYRSLSIAHELHDHETLFVCDS
;
A
#
# COMPACT_ATOMS: atom_id res chain seq x y z
N SER A 1 0.80 6.62 23.03
CA SER A 1 1.33 5.23 23.10
C SER A 1 0.19 4.26 22.83
N VAL A 2 0.45 3.20 22.06
CA VAL A 2 -0.54 2.13 21.76
C VAL A 2 -1.11 1.54 23.06
N LYS A 3 -0.29 1.38 24.10
CA LYS A 3 -0.72 0.89 25.43
C LYS A 3 -1.84 1.76 26.02
N ASN A 4 -1.76 3.08 25.90
CA ASN A 4 -2.78 3.98 26.44
C ASN A 4 -4.11 3.90 25.70
N VAL A 5 -4.07 3.66 24.38
CA VAL A 5 -5.28 3.47 23.58
C VAL A 5 -5.96 2.16 23.95
N LEU A 6 -5.20 1.09 24.11
CA LEU A 6 -5.73 -0.23 24.44
C LEU A 6 -6.38 -0.31 25.83
N SER A 7 -5.88 0.48 26.79
CA SER A 7 -6.50 0.56 28.12
C SER A 7 -7.91 1.18 28.09
N SER A 8 -8.25 1.92 27.05
CA SER A 8 -9.57 2.54 26.85
C SER A 8 -10.51 1.71 25.97
N VAL A 9 -10.05 0.60 25.39
CA VAL A 9 -10.92 -0.30 24.60
C VAL A 9 -11.75 -1.15 25.56
N PRO A 10 -13.10 -1.08 25.50
CA PRO A 10 -13.94 -1.93 26.32
C PRO A 10 -13.64 -3.41 26.01
N ASN A 11 -13.32 -4.18 27.03
CA ASN A 11 -13.12 -5.61 26.89
C ASN A 11 -14.49 -6.28 26.65
N ALA A 12 -14.90 -6.35 25.39
CA ALA A 12 -16.19 -6.90 24.97
C ALA A 12 -16.23 -8.46 25.06
N GLY A 13 -15.57 -9.04 26.05
CA GLY A 13 -15.53 -10.48 26.28
C GLY A 13 -14.75 -11.30 25.24
N LYS A 14 -14.03 -10.63 24.35
CA LYS A 14 -13.14 -11.27 23.35
C LYS A 14 -11.69 -10.96 23.65
N GLU A 15 -10.85 -11.97 23.57
CA GLU A 15 -9.41 -11.84 23.74
C GLU A 15 -8.81 -11.11 22.50
N ILE A 16 -8.03 -10.05 22.74
CA ILE A 16 -7.29 -9.37 21.70
C ILE A 16 -5.98 -10.14 21.48
N THR A 17 -5.83 -10.73 20.32
CA THR A 17 -4.61 -11.50 19.95
C THR A 17 -3.65 -10.71 19.09
N SER A 18 -4.17 -9.75 18.30
CA SER A 18 -3.41 -9.00 17.30
C SER A 18 -3.83 -7.54 17.26
N ILE A 19 -2.90 -6.68 16.90
CA ILE A 19 -3.11 -5.25 16.77
C ILE A 19 -2.64 -4.82 15.38
N LEU A 20 -3.46 -4.02 14.71
CA LEU A 20 -3.12 -3.32 13.49
C LEU A 20 -2.97 -1.83 13.77
N VAL A 21 -1.80 -1.29 13.46
CA VAL A 21 -1.57 0.15 13.42
C VAL A 21 -1.59 0.60 11.96
N LEU A 22 -2.47 1.52 11.63
CA LEU A 22 -2.59 2.14 10.31
C LEU A 22 -2.09 3.59 10.37
N SER A 23 -1.39 4.01 9.33
CA SER A 23 -1.00 5.39 9.16
C SER A 23 -2.08 6.17 8.40
N PRO A 24 -2.48 7.35 8.86
CA PRO A 24 -3.36 8.23 8.10
C PRO A 24 -2.68 8.79 6.83
N TYR A 25 -1.36 8.70 6.77
CA TYR A 25 -0.56 9.17 5.63
C TYR A 25 -0.43 8.14 4.49
N ALA A 26 -1.10 6.99 4.59
CA ALA A 26 -1.17 5.98 3.53
C ALA A 26 -2.63 5.73 3.10
N PRO A 27 -3.32 6.73 2.53
CA PRO A 27 -4.77 6.66 2.30
C PRO A 27 -5.17 5.70 1.16
N LEU A 28 -4.21 5.27 0.35
CA LEU A 28 -4.46 4.38 -0.79
C LEU A 28 -4.44 2.89 -0.42
N ILE A 29 -4.20 2.55 0.85
CA ILE A 29 -4.21 1.16 1.28
C ILE A 29 -5.62 0.57 1.19
N THR A 30 -5.73 -0.59 0.57
CA THR A 30 -7.03 -1.21 0.34
C THR A 30 -7.37 -2.25 1.39
N LYS A 31 -8.67 -2.52 1.56
CA LYS A 31 -9.15 -3.62 2.40
C LYS A 31 -8.58 -4.98 1.96
N VAL A 32 -8.40 -5.20 0.66
CA VAL A 32 -7.84 -6.44 0.11
C VAL A 32 -6.38 -6.59 0.53
N GLU A 33 -5.60 -5.52 0.41
CA GLU A 33 -4.20 -5.49 0.81
C GLU A 33 -4.04 -5.82 2.30
N LEU A 34 -4.81 -5.18 3.16
CA LEU A 34 -4.77 -5.42 4.60
C LEU A 34 -5.19 -6.86 4.96
N ARG A 35 -6.18 -7.43 4.26
CA ARG A 35 -6.60 -8.81 4.47
C ARG A 35 -5.48 -9.78 4.12
N ASN A 36 -4.89 -9.63 2.93
CA ASN A 36 -3.80 -10.50 2.47
C ASN A 36 -2.58 -10.40 3.40
N ALA A 37 -2.26 -9.19 3.86
CA ALA A 37 -1.19 -8.96 4.83
C ALA A 37 -1.48 -9.64 6.17
N PHE A 38 -2.73 -9.57 6.66
CA PHE A 38 -3.14 -10.23 7.89
C PHE A 38 -3.07 -11.76 7.77
N GLU A 39 -3.55 -12.33 6.67
CA GLU A 39 -3.46 -13.77 6.40
C GLU A 39 -2.00 -14.24 6.41
N LYS A 40 -1.10 -13.48 5.78
CA LYS A 40 0.34 -13.75 5.82
C LYS A 40 0.92 -13.63 7.25
N PHE A 41 0.51 -12.60 8.00
CA PHE A 41 0.93 -12.43 9.40
C PHE A 41 0.58 -13.65 10.25
N VAL A 42 -0.65 -14.15 10.12
CA VAL A 42 -1.14 -15.33 10.85
C VAL A 42 -0.41 -16.58 10.38
N SER A 43 -0.28 -16.79 9.07
CA SER A 43 0.34 -18.01 8.50
C SER A 43 1.82 -18.17 8.85
N LEU A 44 2.56 -17.05 8.92
CA LEU A 44 3.97 -17.06 9.31
C LEU A 44 4.19 -17.19 10.82
N GLY A 45 3.17 -16.90 11.64
CA GLY A 45 3.28 -16.92 13.09
C GLY A 45 4.29 -15.93 13.68
N VAL A 46 4.69 -14.92 12.89
CA VAL A 46 5.68 -13.90 13.30
C VAL A 46 5.10 -12.96 14.34
N ASP A 47 6.00 -12.30 15.09
CA ASP A 47 5.58 -11.36 16.12
C ASP A 47 5.14 -10.02 15.55
N VAL A 48 5.78 -9.60 14.46
CA VAL A 48 5.49 -8.35 13.74
C VAL A 48 5.49 -8.59 12.24
N LEU A 49 4.51 -8.04 11.54
CA LEU A 49 4.55 -7.90 10.08
C LEU A 49 4.50 -6.42 9.76
N LYS A 50 5.54 -5.94 9.09
CA LYS A 50 5.74 -4.51 8.83
C LYS A 50 5.70 -4.21 7.35
N SER A 51 4.97 -3.15 6.98
CA SER A 51 5.00 -2.65 5.61
C SER A 51 6.38 -2.11 5.25
N VAL A 52 6.84 -2.47 4.04
CA VAL A 52 8.15 -2.07 3.50
C VAL A 52 8.02 -1.76 2.01
N ARG A 53 8.96 -1.01 1.46
CA ARG A 53 9.12 -0.77 0.03
C ARG A 53 10.43 -1.38 -0.45
N HIS A 54 10.46 -1.84 -1.70
CA HIS A 54 11.72 -2.17 -2.34
C HIS A 54 12.49 -0.90 -2.67
N GLU A 55 13.76 -0.87 -2.28
CA GLU A 55 14.67 0.18 -2.75
C GLU A 55 15.20 -0.20 -4.13
N LYS A 56 15.03 0.71 -5.09
CA LYS A 56 15.49 0.54 -6.47
C LYS A 56 16.68 1.44 -6.79
N GLN A 57 17.04 2.37 -5.90
CA GLN A 57 18.07 3.34 -6.11
C GLN A 57 19.33 2.96 -5.35
N HIS A 58 20.47 3.46 -5.84
CA HIS A 58 21.71 3.39 -5.08
C HIS A 58 21.60 4.21 -3.81
N LEU A 59 21.97 3.62 -2.68
CA LEU A 59 22.02 4.31 -1.41
C LEU A 59 23.39 4.94 -1.22
N PHE A 60 23.43 6.19 -0.78
CA PHE A 60 24.63 6.94 -0.48
C PHE A 60 24.66 7.32 0.99
N LYS A 61 25.84 7.27 1.59
CA LYS A 61 26.08 7.79 2.92
C LYS A 61 26.76 9.14 2.81
N GLU A 62 26.15 10.18 3.40
CA GLU A 62 26.79 11.47 3.53
C GLU A 62 27.86 11.44 4.64
N ILE A 63 29.10 11.80 4.28
CA ILE A 63 30.21 11.90 5.22
C ILE A 63 30.80 13.32 5.08
N SER A 64 30.47 14.18 6.02
CA SER A 64 30.83 15.61 5.99
C SER A 64 30.29 16.32 4.74
N GLN A 65 31.17 16.67 3.79
CA GLN A 65 30.81 17.35 2.53
C GLN A 65 30.92 16.42 1.31
N THR A 66 31.10 15.12 1.52
CA THR A 66 31.21 14.09 0.47
C THR A 66 30.13 13.05 0.65
N ILE A 67 29.82 12.36 -0.44
CA ILE A 67 28.92 11.21 -0.44
C ILE A 67 29.70 9.98 -0.86
N ASP A 68 29.56 8.88 -0.10
CA ASP A 68 30.06 7.57 -0.48
C ASP A 68 28.88 6.68 -0.83
N GLU A 69 29.00 5.91 -1.93
CA GLU A 69 28.03 4.90 -2.26
C GLU A 69 27.98 3.84 -1.16
N LEU A 70 26.80 3.62 -0.60
CA LEU A 70 26.59 2.56 0.37
C LEU A 70 26.54 1.23 -0.39
N LEU A 71 27.71 0.64 -0.58
CA LEU A 71 27.84 -0.72 -1.12
C LEU A 71 27.25 -1.68 -0.09
N LEU A 72 25.94 -1.89 -0.16
CA LEU A 72 25.33 -3.01 0.52
C LEU A 72 25.80 -4.25 -0.23
N ASP A 73 26.60 -5.07 0.43
CA ASP A 73 26.96 -6.40 -0.11
C ASP A 73 25.67 -7.24 -0.15
N THR A 74 24.94 -7.03 -1.23
CA THR A 74 23.59 -7.58 -1.32
C THR A 74 23.58 -9.03 -1.80
N GLN A 75 24.73 -9.63 -2.22
CA GLN A 75 24.79 -11.02 -2.69
C GLN A 75 23.43 -11.63 -3.09
N GLY A 76 22.63 -10.88 -3.85
CA GLY A 76 21.26 -11.24 -4.22
C GLY A 76 20.16 -10.90 -3.19
N GLN A 77 20.48 -10.29 -2.08
CA GLN A 77 19.48 -9.81 -1.09
C GLN A 77 18.83 -8.52 -1.57
N LYS A 78 17.51 -8.45 -1.48
CA LYS A 78 16.77 -7.24 -1.81
C LYS A 78 16.77 -6.29 -0.63
N VAL A 79 17.19 -5.06 -0.86
CA VAL A 79 17.08 -3.99 0.14
C VAL A 79 15.62 -3.51 0.21
N VAL A 80 15.13 -3.37 1.42
CA VAL A 80 13.80 -2.84 1.69
C VAL A 80 13.89 -1.66 2.64
N LEU A 81 13.15 -0.60 2.32
CA LEU A 81 12.98 0.55 3.18
C LEU A 81 11.73 0.39 4.05
N ASN A 82 11.78 0.96 5.22
CA ASN A 82 10.60 1.02 6.08
C ASN A 82 9.50 1.86 5.42
N SER A 83 8.32 1.29 5.33
CA SER A 83 7.10 2.02 5.01
C SER A 83 6.32 2.27 6.31
N GLN A 84 5.66 3.41 6.40
CA GLN A 84 4.83 3.74 7.55
C GLN A 84 3.35 3.36 7.33
N ALA A 85 3.01 2.70 6.22
CA ALA A 85 1.62 2.45 5.83
C ALA A 85 0.85 1.67 6.91
N PHE A 86 1.42 0.56 7.38
CA PHE A 86 0.82 -0.21 8.48
C PHE A 86 1.82 -1.16 9.14
N THR A 87 1.42 -1.63 10.34
CA THR A 87 2.13 -2.68 11.06
C THR A 87 1.11 -3.56 11.79
N PHE A 88 1.21 -4.88 11.59
CA PHE A 88 0.56 -5.87 12.45
C PHE A 88 1.53 -6.35 13.51
N PHE A 89 1.06 -6.55 14.73
CA PHE A 89 1.85 -7.18 15.77
C PHE A 89 0.97 -7.95 16.77
N LYS A 90 1.55 -8.97 17.40
CA LYS A 90 0.88 -9.75 18.43
C LYS A 90 0.66 -8.91 19.68
N TYR A 91 -0.51 -9.04 20.28
CA TYR A 91 -0.85 -8.31 21.51
C TYR A 91 0.13 -8.59 22.65
N GLU A 92 0.60 -9.83 22.77
CA GLU A 92 1.55 -10.26 23.80
C GLU A 92 2.88 -9.49 23.80
N LEU A 93 3.29 -8.92 22.63
CA LEU A 93 4.50 -8.08 22.56
C LEU A 93 4.45 -6.84 23.46
N LEU A 94 3.26 -6.38 23.83
CA LEU A 94 3.12 -5.22 24.71
C LEU A 94 3.58 -5.52 26.14
N ALA A 95 3.60 -6.80 26.54
CA ALA A 95 4.01 -7.28 27.84
C ALA A 95 5.44 -7.83 27.86
N ARG A 96 6.07 -8.09 26.70
CA ARG A 96 7.44 -8.61 26.61
C ARG A 96 8.47 -7.54 26.95
N ASP A 97 9.58 -7.99 27.53
CA ASP A 97 10.76 -7.16 27.73
C ASP A 97 11.45 -6.85 26.39
N ARG A 98 12.10 -5.69 26.31
CA ARG A 98 12.82 -5.25 25.11
C ARG A 98 14.04 -6.13 24.75
N SER A 99 14.47 -6.97 25.64
CA SER A 99 15.57 -7.92 25.45
C SER A 99 15.18 -9.18 24.69
N ASP A 100 13.88 -9.45 24.57
CA ASP A 100 13.40 -10.66 23.89
C ASP A 100 13.55 -10.55 22.37
N THR A 101 13.96 -11.64 21.75
CA THR A 101 14.05 -11.72 20.30
C THR A 101 12.65 -11.56 19.67
N THR A 102 12.54 -10.63 18.74
CA THR A 102 11.30 -10.36 18.00
C THR A 102 11.45 -10.82 16.55
N TYR A 103 10.54 -11.67 16.10
CA TYR A 103 10.51 -12.12 14.70
C TYR A 103 9.68 -11.17 13.85
N ILE A 104 10.35 -10.50 12.91
CA ILE A 104 9.74 -9.50 12.03
C ILE A 104 9.73 -10.02 10.60
N ALA A 105 8.54 -10.01 9.96
CA ALA A 105 8.41 -10.28 8.53
C ALA A 105 8.05 -9.01 7.75
N PRO A 106 8.61 -8.84 6.54
CA PRO A 106 8.24 -7.72 5.68
C PRO A 106 6.96 -8.02 4.88
N TRP A 107 6.16 -6.98 4.68
CA TRP A 107 5.13 -6.93 3.66
C TRP A 107 5.47 -5.84 2.66
N VAL A 108 5.77 -6.24 1.42
CA VAL A 108 6.10 -5.27 0.38
C VAL A 108 4.80 -4.65 -0.14
N ILE A 109 4.67 -3.34 0.03
CA ILE A 109 3.52 -2.60 -0.49
C ILE A 109 3.62 -2.40 -2.01
N PRO A 110 2.49 -2.30 -2.73
CA PRO A 110 2.46 -2.02 -4.16
C PRO A 110 3.16 -0.69 -4.51
N GLU A 111 3.82 -0.64 -5.67
CA GLU A 111 4.57 0.55 -6.12
C GLU A 111 3.69 1.78 -6.34
N ASN A 112 2.41 1.59 -6.67
CA ASN A 112 1.45 2.66 -6.86
C ASN A 112 0.86 3.22 -5.56
N MET A 113 1.27 2.69 -4.41
CA MET A 113 0.85 3.21 -3.13
C MET A 113 1.70 4.43 -2.76
N VAL A 114 1.05 5.57 -2.64
CA VAL A 114 1.67 6.83 -2.22
C VAL A 114 1.54 6.98 -0.70
N GLU A 115 2.65 7.27 -0.03
CA GLU A 115 2.67 7.75 1.35
C GLU A 115 2.84 9.27 1.32
N ILE A 116 2.01 9.96 2.07
CA ILE A 116 1.97 11.42 2.07
C ILE A 116 3.09 11.96 2.96
N GLU A 117 4.15 12.45 2.33
CA GLU A 117 5.25 13.14 3.00
C GLU A 117 5.29 14.63 2.59
N THR A 118 4.78 14.93 1.40
CA THR A 118 4.76 16.27 0.81
C THR A 118 3.35 16.69 0.40
N LEU A 119 3.16 17.98 0.11
CA LEU A 119 1.90 18.49 -0.45
C LEU A 119 1.60 17.90 -1.84
N GLN A 120 2.63 17.57 -2.62
CA GLN A 120 2.48 16.92 -3.92
C GLN A 120 1.90 15.51 -3.76
N ASP A 121 2.38 14.73 -2.77
CA ASP A 121 1.84 13.41 -2.47
C ASP A 121 0.37 13.47 -2.06
N TRP A 122 0.00 14.52 -1.32
CA TRP A 122 -1.38 14.78 -0.98
C TRP A 122 -2.25 14.94 -2.23
N TRP A 123 -1.85 15.83 -3.14
CA TRP A 123 -2.61 16.06 -4.38
C TRP A 123 -2.71 14.80 -5.24
N VAL A 124 -1.62 14.04 -5.36
CA VAL A 124 -1.62 12.76 -6.09
C VAL A 124 -2.58 11.78 -5.43
N SER A 125 -2.52 11.65 -4.12
CA SER A 125 -3.40 10.74 -3.35
C SER A 125 -4.87 11.13 -3.49
N GLU A 126 -5.19 12.43 -3.42
CA GLU A 126 -6.54 12.94 -3.61
C GLU A 126 -7.09 12.58 -5.01
N LYS A 127 -6.29 12.80 -6.06
CA LYS A 127 -6.64 12.43 -7.43
C LYS A 127 -6.89 10.93 -7.58
N LEU A 128 -6.02 10.11 -7.02
CA LEU A 128 -6.13 8.65 -7.07
C LEU A 128 -7.36 8.14 -6.32
N LEU A 129 -7.71 8.74 -5.17
CA LEU A 129 -8.91 8.41 -4.40
C LEU A 129 -10.20 8.79 -5.13
N GLN A 130 -10.18 9.87 -5.92
CA GLN A 130 -11.31 10.32 -6.73
C GLN A 130 -11.48 9.53 -8.02
N ARG A 131 -10.46 8.73 -8.40
CA ARG A 131 -10.47 7.94 -9.64
C ARG A 131 -11.63 6.96 -9.64
N LYS A 132 -12.43 7.01 -10.71
CA LYS A 132 -13.57 6.11 -10.93
C LYS A 132 -13.27 5.13 -12.05
N ARG A 133 -13.89 3.96 -11.98
CA ARG A 133 -13.94 3.04 -13.11
C ARG A 133 -15.19 3.33 -13.90
N ILE A 134 -15.02 3.67 -15.18
CA ILE A 134 -16.08 4.03 -16.11
C ILE A 134 -16.13 2.96 -17.21
N VAL A 135 -17.27 2.32 -17.37
CA VAL A 135 -17.46 1.29 -18.38
C VAL A 135 -18.25 1.90 -19.55
N PHE A 136 -17.65 1.86 -20.73
CA PHE A 136 -18.31 2.19 -21.99
C PHE A 136 -18.80 0.89 -22.64
N ARG A 137 -20.11 0.70 -22.72
CA ARG A 137 -20.69 -0.34 -23.54
C ARG A 137 -20.98 0.25 -24.93
N VAL A 138 -20.32 -0.25 -25.96
CA VAL A 138 -20.43 0.25 -27.32
C VAL A 138 -20.76 -0.87 -28.29
N ILE A 139 -21.59 -0.54 -29.25
CA ILE A 139 -21.94 -1.44 -30.35
C ILE A 139 -21.27 -0.88 -31.63
N GLY A 140 -20.48 -1.71 -32.29
CA GLY A 140 -19.83 -1.35 -33.55
C GLY A 140 -19.74 -2.56 -34.43
N ASN A 141 -20.54 -2.57 -35.51
CA ASN A 141 -20.51 -3.58 -36.53
C ASN A 141 -20.72 -2.94 -37.90
N LYS A 142 -20.73 -3.76 -38.94
CA LYS A 142 -20.92 -3.27 -40.34
C LYS A 142 -22.27 -2.59 -40.58
N GLU A 143 -23.29 -2.93 -39.80
CA GLU A 143 -24.66 -2.40 -39.95
C GLU A 143 -24.83 -1.06 -39.23
N VAL A 144 -24.32 -0.96 -37.99
CA VAL A 144 -24.46 0.24 -37.14
C VAL A 144 -23.35 1.26 -37.39
N GLY A 145 -22.24 0.81 -37.98
CA GLY A 145 -21.06 1.65 -38.24
C GLY A 145 -20.20 1.90 -36.98
N MET A 146 -19.07 2.58 -37.18
CA MET A 146 -18.06 2.84 -36.16
C MET A 146 -18.28 4.15 -35.40
N GLY A 147 -19.33 4.92 -35.75
CA GLY A 147 -19.54 6.26 -35.19
C GLY A 147 -19.69 6.28 -33.66
N HIS A 148 -20.35 5.29 -33.07
CA HIS A 148 -20.53 5.18 -31.63
C HIS A 148 -19.21 4.87 -30.90
N ILE A 149 -18.35 4.04 -31.49
CA ILE A 149 -17.03 3.73 -30.97
C ILE A 149 -16.17 5.00 -30.95
N TYR A 150 -16.11 5.74 -32.06
CA TYR A 150 -15.32 6.98 -32.12
C TYR A 150 -15.77 8.03 -31.10
N ARG A 151 -17.09 8.22 -30.95
CA ARG A 151 -17.64 9.15 -29.94
C ARG A 151 -17.28 8.71 -28.53
N SER A 152 -17.39 7.43 -28.21
CA SER A 152 -17.06 6.89 -26.90
C SER A 152 -15.55 7.02 -26.60
N LEU A 153 -14.69 6.81 -27.60
CA LEU A 153 -13.25 7.03 -27.47
C LEU A 153 -12.92 8.51 -27.22
N SER A 154 -13.60 9.43 -27.92
CA SER A 154 -13.42 10.87 -27.67
C SER A 154 -13.81 11.26 -26.25
N ILE A 155 -14.93 10.74 -25.74
CA ILE A 155 -15.36 10.99 -24.36
C ILE A 155 -14.37 10.36 -23.38
N ALA A 156 -13.91 9.13 -23.62
CA ALA A 156 -12.94 8.47 -22.76
C ALA A 156 -11.60 9.22 -22.68
N HIS A 157 -11.20 9.86 -23.79
CA HIS A 157 -10.00 10.70 -23.82
C HIS A 157 -10.12 11.91 -22.90
N GLU A 158 -11.28 12.53 -22.79
CA GLU A 158 -11.54 13.63 -21.85
C GLU A 158 -11.57 13.16 -20.37
N LEU A 159 -11.76 11.86 -20.16
CA LEU A 159 -11.83 11.24 -18.84
C LEU A 159 -10.51 10.59 -18.41
N HIS A 160 -9.37 11.11 -18.87
CA HIS A 160 -8.03 10.55 -18.67
C HIS A 160 -7.64 10.38 -17.20
N ASP A 161 -8.25 11.14 -16.28
CA ASP A 161 -8.05 10.99 -14.82
C ASP A 161 -8.75 9.74 -14.25
N HIS A 162 -9.57 9.05 -15.05
CA HIS A 162 -10.36 7.90 -14.64
C HIS A 162 -9.89 6.61 -15.35
N GLU A 163 -10.23 5.45 -14.77
CA GLU A 163 -10.01 4.16 -15.42
C GLU A 163 -11.17 3.88 -16.36
N THR A 164 -10.89 3.82 -17.67
CA THR A 164 -11.91 3.54 -18.69
C THR A 164 -11.79 2.11 -19.19
N LEU A 165 -12.93 1.42 -19.26
CA LEU A 165 -13.06 0.06 -19.79
C LEU A 165 -14.08 0.06 -20.95
N PHE A 166 -13.72 -0.56 -22.07
CA PHE A 166 -14.63 -0.73 -23.20
C PHE A 166 -15.14 -2.16 -23.27
N VAL A 167 -16.45 -2.30 -23.35
CA VAL A 167 -17.14 -3.56 -23.65
C VAL A 167 -17.80 -3.41 -24.99
N CYS A 168 -17.33 -4.18 -25.98
CA CYS A 168 -17.84 -4.15 -27.36
C CYS A 168 -18.70 -5.39 -27.60
N ASP A 169 -19.94 -5.18 -28.05
CA ASP A 169 -20.78 -6.25 -28.58
C ASP A 169 -20.38 -6.46 -30.06
N SER A 170 -20.00 -7.69 -30.43
CA SER A 170 -19.64 -8.12 -31.78
C SER A 170 -20.83 -8.75 -32.49
#